data_09ba924df5986183d3af4ddb7b25764d
#
_entry.id   09ba924df5986183d3af4ddb7b25764d
#
_cell.length_a   1.000
_cell.length_b   1.000
_cell.length_c   1.000
_cell.angle_alpha   90.00
_cell.angle_beta   90.00
_cell.angle_gamma   90.00
#
_symmetry.space_group_name_H-M   'P 1'
#
loop_
_entity.id
_entity.type
_entity.pdbx_description
1 polymer ?
#
loop_
_entity_poly.entity_id
_entity_poly.type
_entity_poly.pdbx_seq_one_letter_code
_entity_poly.pdbx_strand_id
1 'polypeptide(L)'
;IDIAGALSDSDLISQVDAARDAWLTYEDSLNENIEVVNDTGYTDLRLVGELANYNISFNDALNILYKSIAEQTASDDVSKENESHNAAKMVALMMTKYSARSTSTVSQVYSREDESDITLDVLAKDFDGTLNGLLSEQGNPEAAKLLDSAKTKWEFIQPSLVNYNENRVNFIVNLYSKKIIENLQLASKI
;
A
#
# COMPACT_ATOMS: atom_id res chain seq x y z
N ILE A 1 -14.67 -7.27 -16.61
CA ILE A 1 -14.73 -5.79 -16.82
C ILE A 1 -14.76 -5.58 -18.31
N ASP A 2 -15.81 -4.94 -18.81
CA ASP A 2 -15.83 -4.47 -20.20
C ASP A 2 -14.87 -3.28 -20.32
N ILE A 3 -13.59 -3.59 -20.55
CA ILE A 3 -12.50 -2.61 -20.70
C ILE A 3 -12.81 -1.64 -21.86
N ALA A 4 -13.51 -2.10 -22.89
CA ALA A 4 -13.90 -1.26 -24.03
C ALA A 4 -14.95 -0.21 -23.65
N GLY A 5 -15.90 -0.54 -22.75
CA GLY A 5 -16.87 0.40 -22.21
C GLY A 5 -16.24 1.43 -21.28
N ALA A 6 -15.34 0.99 -20.39
CA ALA A 6 -14.60 1.88 -19.48
C ALA A 6 -13.67 2.85 -20.21
N LEU A 7 -13.03 2.43 -21.30
CA LEU A 7 -12.16 3.28 -22.13
C LEU A 7 -12.91 4.33 -22.96
N SER A 8 -14.25 4.25 -23.05
CA SER A 8 -15.07 5.26 -23.72
C SER A 8 -15.59 6.35 -22.80
N ASP A 9 -15.43 6.19 -21.48
CA ASP A 9 -15.80 7.19 -20.48
C ASP A 9 -14.72 8.26 -20.37
N SER A 10 -15.05 9.48 -20.78
CA SER A 10 -14.12 10.63 -20.76
C SER A 10 -13.63 10.96 -19.36
N ASP A 11 -14.45 10.73 -18.33
CA ASP A 11 -14.12 11.04 -16.95
C ASP A 11 -13.11 10.04 -16.39
N LEU A 12 -13.29 8.73 -16.70
CA LEU A 12 -12.30 7.72 -16.35
C LEU A 12 -10.96 7.93 -17.05
N ILE A 13 -10.98 8.27 -18.35
CA ILE A 13 -9.76 8.59 -19.10
C ILE A 13 -9.02 9.76 -18.43
N SER A 14 -9.73 10.83 -18.08
CA SER A 14 -9.15 11.99 -17.39
C SER A 14 -8.54 11.62 -16.03
N GLN A 15 -9.19 10.73 -15.27
CA GLN A 15 -8.69 10.26 -13.98
C GLN A 15 -7.45 9.36 -14.14
N VAL A 16 -7.41 8.52 -15.16
CA VAL A 16 -6.22 7.71 -15.50
C VAL A 16 -5.04 8.62 -15.85
N ASP A 17 -5.27 9.65 -16.66
CA ASP A 17 -4.24 10.61 -17.02
C ASP A 17 -3.75 11.40 -15.80
N ALA A 18 -4.66 11.85 -14.93
CA ALA A 18 -4.30 12.52 -13.66
C ALA A 18 -3.45 11.61 -12.75
N ALA A 19 -3.80 10.33 -12.62
CA ALA A 19 -3.02 9.38 -11.85
C ALA A 19 -1.63 9.12 -12.47
N ARG A 20 -1.55 9.06 -13.80
CA ARG A 20 -0.28 8.93 -14.53
C ARG A 20 0.62 10.15 -14.33
N ASP A 21 0.09 11.35 -14.44
CA ASP A 21 0.86 12.58 -14.26
C ASP A 21 1.37 12.71 -12.82
N ALA A 22 0.54 12.35 -11.85
CA ALA A 22 0.93 12.32 -10.45
C ALA A 22 2.02 11.27 -10.18
N TRP A 23 1.95 10.10 -10.83
CA TRP A 23 3.01 9.07 -10.78
C TRP A 23 4.33 9.58 -11.35
N LEU A 24 4.32 10.20 -12.52
CA LEU A 24 5.53 10.72 -13.15
C LEU A 24 6.21 11.78 -12.27
N THR A 25 5.42 12.68 -11.67
CA THR A 25 5.94 13.69 -10.73
C THR A 25 6.56 13.04 -9.48
N TYR A 26 5.93 12.00 -8.94
CA TYR A 26 6.47 11.23 -7.82
C TYR A 26 7.77 10.50 -8.20
N GLU A 27 7.78 9.84 -9.36
CA GLU A 27 8.93 9.08 -9.87
C GLU A 27 10.15 9.99 -10.10
N ASP A 28 9.96 11.15 -10.72
CA ASP A 28 11.02 12.14 -10.93
C ASP A 28 11.61 12.62 -9.59
N SER A 29 10.75 12.96 -8.64
CA SER A 29 11.19 13.37 -7.30
C SER A 29 11.91 12.24 -6.54
N LEU A 30 11.47 10.98 -6.70
CA LEU A 30 12.16 9.83 -6.12
C LEU A 30 13.57 9.66 -6.70
N ASN A 31 13.70 9.78 -8.01
CA ASN A 31 14.98 9.68 -8.70
C ASN A 31 15.93 10.79 -8.26
N GLU A 32 15.46 12.05 -8.15
CA GLU A 32 16.26 13.17 -7.63
C GLU A 32 16.75 12.90 -6.19
N ASN A 33 15.89 12.38 -5.32
CA ASN A 33 16.29 11.99 -3.96
C ASN A 33 17.39 10.90 -3.97
N ILE A 34 17.26 9.89 -4.85
CA ILE A 34 18.25 8.82 -4.99
C ILE A 34 19.59 9.38 -5.49
N GLU A 35 19.58 10.27 -6.48
CA GLU A 35 20.78 10.91 -6.99
C GLU A 35 21.50 11.71 -5.91
N VAL A 36 20.79 12.54 -5.16
CA VAL A 36 21.38 13.33 -4.06
C VAL A 36 22.00 12.43 -3.00
N VAL A 37 21.36 11.35 -2.62
CA VAL A 37 21.94 10.39 -1.65
C VAL A 37 23.18 9.70 -2.22
N ASN A 38 23.19 9.33 -3.48
CA ASN A 38 24.34 8.71 -4.14
C ASN A 38 25.55 9.66 -4.22
N ASP A 39 25.28 10.94 -4.49
CA ASP A 39 26.34 11.94 -4.68
C ASP A 39 26.90 12.46 -3.36
N THR A 40 26.05 12.64 -2.35
CA THR A 40 26.43 13.30 -1.08
C THR A 40 26.56 12.36 0.09
N GLY A 41 25.94 11.15 0.01
CA GLY A 41 25.81 10.21 1.13
C GLY A 41 24.73 10.59 2.15
N TYR A 42 23.97 11.67 1.92
CA TYR A 42 22.96 12.20 2.85
C TYR A 42 21.66 12.51 2.14
N THR A 43 20.54 12.43 2.88
CA THR A 43 19.22 12.87 2.40
C THR A 43 19.07 14.38 2.50
N ASP A 44 18.50 15.02 1.47
CA ASP A 44 18.02 16.41 1.55
C ASP A 44 16.60 16.41 2.12
N LEU A 45 16.41 17.02 3.30
CA LEU A 45 15.11 17.04 3.99
C LEU A 45 14.02 17.77 3.22
N ARG A 46 14.37 18.77 2.41
CA ARG A 46 13.41 19.47 1.56
C ARG A 46 12.90 18.53 0.46
N LEU A 47 13.80 17.85 -0.24
CA LEU A 47 13.44 16.88 -1.30
C LEU A 47 12.64 15.71 -0.74
N VAL A 48 12.98 15.21 0.45
CA VAL A 48 12.20 14.18 1.15
C VAL A 48 10.79 14.68 1.47
N GLY A 49 10.65 15.93 1.89
CA GLY A 49 9.35 16.56 2.14
C GLY A 49 8.50 16.70 0.86
N GLU A 50 9.12 17.11 -0.25
CA GLU A 50 8.47 17.21 -1.56
C GLU A 50 8.02 15.84 -2.06
N LEU A 51 8.89 14.81 -1.97
CA LEU A 51 8.57 13.42 -2.31
C LEU A 51 7.36 12.91 -1.53
N ALA A 52 7.27 13.22 -0.23
CA ALA A 52 6.13 12.83 0.59
C ALA A 52 4.82 13.48 0.11
N ASN A 53 4.85 14.77 -0.26
CA ASN A 53 3.68 15.45 -0.80
C ASN A 53 3.25 14.87 -2.15
N TYR A 54 4.20 14.54 -3.04
CA TYR A 54 3.89 13.90 -4.32
C TYR A 54 3.33 12.49 -4.13
N ASN A 55 3.82 11.74 -3.14
CA ASN A 55 3.24 10.45 -2.78
C ASN A 55 1.78 10.57 -2.34
N ILE A 56 1.44 11.59 -1.54
CA ILE A 56 0.06 11.86 -1.12
C ILE A 56 -0.80 12.17 -2.36
N SER A 57 -0.35 13.09 -3.22
CA SER A 57 -1.08 13.47 -4.44
C SER A 57 -1.33 12.28 -5.38
N PHE A 58 -0.34 11.41 -5.54
CA PHE A 58 -0.47 10.19 -6.34
C PHE A 58 -1.49 9.23 -5.74
N ASN A 59 -1.42 8.98 -4.43
CA ASN A 59 -2.40 8.12 -3.76
C ASN A 59 -3.82 8.69 -3.82
N ASP A 60 -3.99 10.01 -3.75
CA ASP A 60 -5.30 10.66 -3.91
C ASP A 60 -5.88 10.46 -5.31
N ALA A 61 -5.05 10.65 -6.35
CA ALA A 61 -5.46 10.41 -7.73
C ALA A 61 -5.87 8.94 -7.95
N LEU A 62 -5.10 7.98 -7.40
CA LEU A 62 -5.46 6.56 -7.44
C LEU A 62 -6.76 6.25 -6.70
N ASN A 63 -6.99 6.84 -5.53
CA ASN A 63 -8.20 6.62 -4.75
C ASN A 63 -9.45 7.14 -5.48
N ILE A 64 -9.35 8.30 -6.15
CA ILE A 64 -10.43 8.85 -6.97
C ILE A 64 -10.75 7.90 -8.13
N LEU A 65 -9.73 7.50 -8.90
CA LEU A 65 -9.88 6.56 -10.00
C LEU A 65 -10.50 5.23 -9.55
N TYR A 66 -9.97 4.67 -8.46
CA TYR A 66 -10.44 3.41 -7.91
C TYR A 66 -11.90 3.46 -7.48
N LYS A 67 -12.31 4.55 -6.83
CA LYS A 67 -13.70 4.78 -6.43
C LYS A 67 -14.64 4.86 -7.64
N SER A 68 -14.23 5.61 -8.67
CA SER A 68 -15.03 5.72 -9.91
C SER A 68 -15.19 4.37 -10.63
N ILE A 69 -14.13 3.56 -10.68
CA ILE A 69 -14.21 2.19 -11.24
C ILE A 69 -15.15 1.31 -10.40
N ALA A 70 -15.04 1.35 -9.07
CA ALA A 70 -15.88 0.56 -8.18
C ALA A 70 -17.37 0.92 -8.31
N GLU A 71 -17.70 2.22 -8.46
CA GLU A 71 -19.07 2.69 -8.68
C GLU A 71 -19.67 2.21 -10.02
N GLN A 72 -18.84 2.02 -11.05
CA GLN A 72 -19.28 1.54 -12.36
C GLN A 72 -19.36 0.02 -12.48
N THR A 73 -18.60 -0.71 -11.64
CA THR A 73 -18.44 -2.17 -11.73
C THR A 73 -19.14 -2.92 -10.60
N ALA A 74 -20.26 -2.42 -10.07
CA ALA A 74 -20.98 -3.03 -8.94
C ALA A 74 -21.33 -4.52 -9.18
N SER A 75 -20.37 -5.42 -8.91
CA SER A 75 -20.52 -6.87 -8.89
C SER A 75 -19.87 -7.47 -7.65
N ASP A 76 -20.39 -8.59 -7.16
CA ASP A 76 -19.87 -9.28 -5.96
C ASP A 76 -18.41 -9.75 -6.11
N ASP A 77 -17.96 -10.07 -7.32
CA ASP A 77 -16.56 -10.46 -7.60
C ASP A 77 -15.59 -9.30 -7.40
N VAL A 78 -16.01 -8.07 -7.72
CA VAL A 78 -15.22 -6.85 -7.49
C VAL A 78 -15.04 -6.58 -6.00
N SER A 79 -15.96 -7.01 -5.13
CA SER A 79 -15.83 -6.79 -3.68
C SER A 79 -14.66 -7.56 -3.07
N LYS A 80 -14.45 -8.82 -3.45
CA LYS A 80 -13.33 -9.66 -2.93
C LYS A 80 -11.98 -9.20 -3.45
N GLU A 81 -11.91 -8.83 -4.74
CA GLU A 81 -10.71 -8.22 -5.31
C GLU A 81 -10.37 -6.93 -4.56
N ASN A 82 -11.37 -6.11 -4.25
CA ASN A 82 -11.23 -4.88 -3.48
C ASN A 82 -10.73 -5.13 -2.05
N GLU A 83 -11.22 -6.16 -1.36
CA GLU A 83 -10.75 -6.50 -0.02
C GLU A 83 -9.29 -6.93 0.00
N SER A 84 -8.86 -7.75 -0.96
CA SER A 84 -7.45 -8.14 -1.11
C SER A 84 -6.55 -6.94 -1.42
N HIS A 85 -6.99 -6.02 -2.28
CA HIS A 85 -6.28 -4.77 -2.56
C HIS A 85 -6.21 -3.85 -1.34
N ASN A 86 -7.29 -3.72 -0.59
CA ASN A 86 -7.31 -2.93 0.64
C ASN A 86 -6.37 -3.56 1.70
N ALA A 87 -6.36 -4.87 1.84
CA ALA A 87 -5.42 -5.58 2.70
C ALA A 87 -3.95 -5.31 2.28
N ALA A 88 -3.65 -5.32 0.97
CA ALA A 88 -2.33 -4.99 0.45
C ALA A 88 -1.93 -3.52 0.76
N LYS A 89 -2.86 -2.57 0.61
CA LYS A 89 -2.65 -1.16 1.00
C LYS A 89 -2.36 -1.01 2.50
N MET A 90 -3.07 -1.74 3.36
CA MET A 90 -2.83 -1.72 4.82
C MET A 90 -1.41 -2.18 5.15
N VAL A 91 -0.93 -3.25 4.51
CA VAL A 91 0.46 -3.74 4.69
C VAL A 91 1.46 -2.69 4.21
N ALA A 92 1.24 -2.06 3.06
CA ALA A 92 2.11 -1.01 2.53
C ALA A 92 2.16 0.20 3.48
N LEU A 93 1.02 0.64 4.01
CA LEU A 93 0.93 1.72 4.99
C LEU A 93 1.67 1.37 6.29
N MET A 94 1.49 0.16 6.82
CA MET A 94 2.22 -0.30 8.01
C MET A 94 3.73 -0.33 7.76
N MET A 95 4.17 -0.80 6.60
CA MET A 95 5.59 -0.81 6.22
C MET A 95 6.17 0.61 6.15
N THR A 96 5.43 1.56 5.58
CA THR A 96 5.83 2.97 5.51
C THR A 96 5.94 3.58 6.91
N LYS A 97 4.93 3.41 7.77
CA LYS A 97 4.94 3.90 9.15
C LYS A 97 6.07 3.26 9.97
N TYR A 98 6.31 1.96 9.80
CA TYR A 98 7.39 1.25 10.48
C TYR A 98 8.77 1.76 10.04
N SER A 99 8.98 1.94 8.74
CA SER A 99 10.23 2.47 8.19
C SER A 99 10.48 3.92 8.61
N ALA A 100 9.45 4.77 8.56
CA ALA A 100 9.54 6.17 8.98
C ALA A 100 9.92 6.32 10.47
N ARG A 101 9.38 5.47 11.34
CA ARG A 101 9.77 5.44 12.77
C ARG A 101 11.23 5.04 12.98
N SER A 102 11.80 4.24 12.09
CA SER A 102 13.21 3.82 12.21
C SER A 102 14.20 4.93 11.89
N THR A 103 13.78 5.93 11.11
CA THR A 103 14.59 7.05 10.64
C THR A 103 14.37 8.36 11.41
N SER A 104 13.62 8.35 12.48
CA SER A 104 13.26 9.37 13.51
C SER A 104 13.11 10.84 13.10
N THR A 105 13.65 11.27 11.96
CA THR A 105 13.61 12.66 11.46
C THR A 105 12.49 12.91 10.43
N VAL A 106 11.91 11.87 9.87
CA VAL A 106 11.00 11.95 8.70
C VAL A 106 9.60 11.42 9.00
N SER A 107 9.37 10.91 10.21
CA SER A 107 8.14 10.20 10.57
C SER A 107 6.84 11.02 10.48
N GLN A 108 6.93 12.34 10.52
CA GLN A 108 5.75 13.22 10.44
C GLN A 108 5.36 13.62 9.03
N VAL A 109 6.22 13.40 8.05
CA VAL A 109 6.03 13.92 6.67
C VAL A 109 5.24 12.97 5.78
N TYR A 110 5.19 11.66 6.10
CA TYR A 110 4.57 10.63 5.26
C TYR A 110 3.13 10.25 5.65
N SER A 111 2.54 10.94 6.62
CA SER A 111 1.17 10.64 7.05
C SER A 111 0.27 11.84 6.84
N ARG A 112 -0.86 11.63 6.17
CA ARG A 112 -1.97 12.59 6.21
C ARG A 112 -2.40 12.78 7.67
N GLU A 113 -2.91 13.97 8.04
CA GLU A 113 -3.41 14.24 9.40
C GLU A 113 -4.49 13.25 9.82
N ASP A 114 -5.34 12.80 8.91
CA ASP A 114 -6.41 11.82 9.13
C ASP A 114 -5.91 10.35 9.19
N GLU A 115 -4.81 10.01 8.50
CA GLU A 115 -4.16 8.68 8.58
C GLU A 115 -3.03 8.62 9.62
N SER A 116 -2.51 9.76 10.07
CA SER A 116 -1.42 9.84 11.06
C SER A 116 -1.83 9.33 12.43
N ASP A 117 -3.12 9.44 12.77
CA ASP A 117 -3.63 9.08 14.08
C ASP A 117 -3.87 7.57 14.25
N ILE A 118 -3.92 6.79 13.14
CA ILE A 118 -4.06 5.33 13.24
C ILE A 118 -2.70 4.71 13.58
N THR A 119 -2.62 4.14 14.77
CA THR A 119 -1.39 3.51 15.28
C THR A 119 -1.11 2.16 14.60
N LEU A 120 0.15 1.71 14.60
CA LEU A 120 0.55 0.45 13.97
C LEU A 120 -0.15 -0.77 14.57
N ASP A 121 -0.44 -0.75 15.85
CA ASP A 121 -1.16 -1.83 16.54
C ASP A 121 -2.63 -1.92 16.11
N VAL A 122 -3.29 -0.79 15.88
CA VAL A 122 -4.65 -0.74 15.32
C VAL A 122 -4.66 -1.27 13.89
N LEU A 123 -3.77 -0.76 13.02
CA LEU A 123 -3.64 -1.26 11.65
C LEU A 123 -3.33 -2.77 11.60
N ALA A 124 -2.46 -3.24 12.49
CA ALA A 124 -2.10 -4.65 12.57
C ALA A 124 -3.29 -5.53 12.96
N LYS A 125 -4.12 -5.05 13.89
CA LYS A 125 -5.34 -5.74 14.31
C LYS A 125 -6.39 -5.77 13.19
N ASP A 126 -6.59 -4.65 12.51
CA ASP A 126 -7.55 -4.54 11.42
C ASP A 126 -7.13 -5.42 10.23
N PHE A 127 -5.83 -5.42 9.90
CA PHE A 127 -5.28 -6.31 8.87
C PHE A 127 -5.45 -7.80 9.23
N ASP A 128 -5.21 -8.17 10.48
CA ASP A 128 -5.41 -9.55 10.94
C ASP A 128 -6.86 -10.00 10.77
N GLY A 129 -7.82 -9.13 11.10
CA GLY A 129 -9.25 -9.36 10.86
C GLY A 129 -9.58 -9.54 9.39
N THR A 130 -9.08 -8.64 8.53
CA THR A 130 -9.29 -8.68 7.08
C THR A 130 -8.69 -9.96 6.47
N LEU A 131 -7.46 -10.32 6.83
CA LEU A 131 -6.80 -11.52 6.31
C LEU A 131 -7.52 -12.81 6.74
N ASN A 132 -8.03 -12.88 7.97
CA ASN A 132 -8.83 -14.00 8.44
C ASN A 132 -10.18 -14.07 7.72
N GLY A 133 -10.81 -12.92 7.41
CA GLY A 133 -12.02 -12.84 6.58
C GLY A 133 -11.77 -13.42 5.19
N LEU A 134 -10.74 -12.92 4.50
CA LEU A 134 -10.35 -13.41 3.16
C LEU A 134 -10.10 -14.94 3.15
N LEU A 135 -9.42 -15.47 4.18
CA LEU A 135 -9.17 -16.90 4.30
C LEU A 135 -10.46 -17.72 4.50
N SER A 136 -11.38 -17.21 5.32
CA SER A 136 -12.62 -17.92 5.64
C SER A 136 -13.61 -17.98 4.47
N GLU A 137 -13.57 -17.00 3.58
CA GLU A 137 -14.46 -16.87 2.44
C GLU A 137 -13.87 -17.42 1.13
N GLN A 138 -12.59 -17.86 1.17
CA GLN A 138 -11.91 -18.31 -0.03
C GLN A 138 -12.31 -19.74 -0.41
N GLY A 139 -12.99 -19.87 -1.56
CA GLY A 139 -13.40 -21.16 -2.14
C GLY A 139 -12.37 -21.78 -3.09
N ASN A 140 -11.41 -20.99 -3.60
CA ASN A 140 -10.38 -21.46 -4.52
C ASN A 140 -9.16 -22.00 -3.75
N PRO A 141 -8.77 -23.28 -3.93
CA PRO A 141 -7.63 -23.87 -3.19
C PRO A 141 -6.26 -23.24 -3.48
N GLU A 142 -6.06 -22.66 -4.67
CA GLU A 142 -4.80 -22.00 -5.03
C GLU A 142 -4.71 -20.64 -4.36
N ALA A 143 -5.78 -19.85 -4.40
CA ALA A 143 -5.84 -18.60 -3.69
C ALA A 143 -5.73 -18.80 -2.16
N ALA A 144 -6.37 -19.83 -1.61
CA ALA A 144 -6.24 -20.17 -0.19
C ALA A 144 -4.78 -20.44 0.21
N LYS A 145 -4.00 -21.15 -0.61
CA LYS A 145 -2.56 -21.37 -0.34
C LYS A 145 -1.75 -20.07 -0.33
N LEU A 146 -2.09 -19.13 -1.21
CA LEU A 146 -1.42 -17.81 -1.24
C LEU A 146 -1.75 -17.01 0.03
N LEU A 147 -3.01 -17.02 0.45
CA LEU A 147 -3.46 -16.34 1.67
C LEU A 147 -2.87 -17.01 2.94
N ASP A 148 -2.78 -18.33 3.01
CA ASP A 148 -2.11 -19.04 4.11
C ASP A 148 -0.61 -18.70 4.18
N SER A 149 0.03 -18.61 3.01
CA SER A 149 1.42 -18.17 2.91
C SER A 149 1.60 -16.69 3.35
N ALA A 150 0.64 -15.83 3.03
CA ALA A 150 0.61 -14.45 3.53
C ALA A 150 0.44 -14.43 5.05
N LYS A 151 -0.48 -15.23 5.60
CA LYS A 151 -0.75 -15.34 7.04
C LYS A 151 0.48 -15.80 7.82
N THR A 152 1.15 -16.84 7.35
CA THR A 152 2.39 -17.34 7.99
C THR A 152 3.46 -16.24 8.08
N LYS A 153 3.63 -15.45 7.02
CA LYS A 153 4.58 -14.33 7.00
C LYS A 153 4.14 -13.19 7.90
N TRP A 154 2.83 -12.92 7.92
CA TRP A 154 2.22 -11.92 8.77
C TRP A 154 2.45 -12.22 10.25
N GLU A 155 2.13 -13.43 10.69
CA GLU A 155 2.32 -13.87 12.07
C GLU A 155 3.78 -13.74 12.53
N PHE A 156 4.72 -13.87 11.60
CA PHE A 156 6.13 -13.69 11.89
C PHE A 156 6.52 -12.23 12.11
N ILE A 157 5.99 -11.27 11.32
CA ILE A 157 6.39 -9.86 11.40
C ILE A 157 5.47 -9.01 12.31
N GLN A 158 4.24 -9.44 12.57
CA GLN A 158 3.27 -8.72 13.38
C GLN A 158 3.84 -8.28 14.75
N PRO A 159 4.54 -9.14 15.52
CA PRO A 159 5.10 -8.71 16.81
C PRO A 159 6.08 -7.54 16.69
N SER A 160 6.85 -7.47 15.58
CA SER A 160 7.78 -6.37 15.35
C SER A 160 7.09 -5.06 14.98
N LEU A 161 5.88 -5.13 14.42
CA LEU A 161 5.07 -3.96 14.11
C LEU A 161 4.35 -3.42 15.36
N VAL A 162 3.86 -4.31 16.21
CA VAL A 162 3.11 -3.97 17.43
C VAL A 162 4.07 -3.54 18.55
N ASN A 163 5.17 -4.28 18.77
CA ASN A 163 6.17 -4.04 19.82
C ASN A 163 7.40 -3.32 19.26
N TYR A 164 7.19 -2.32 18.46
CA TYR A 164 8.19 -1.58 17.70
C TYR A 164 9.45 -1.16 18.50
N ASN A 165 9.32 -0.86 19.78
CA ASN A 165 10.45 -0.40 20.61
C ASN A 165 11.43 -1.51 20.99
N GLU A 166 11.06 -2.77 20.85
CA GLU A 166 11.83 -3.91 21.36
C GLU A 166 12.67 -4.61 20.28
N ASN A 167 12.19 -4.66 19.04
CA ASN A 167 12.84 -5.40 17.95
C ASN A 167 12.81 -4.66 16.61
N ARG A 168 13.89 -3.95 16.29
CA ARG A 168 14.05 -3.32 14.97
C ARG A 168 14.64 -4.30 13.96
N VAL A 169 13.78 -4.90 13.15
CA VAL A 169 14.16 -5.86 12.09
C VAL A 169 13.71 -5.38 10.71
N ASN A 170 14.07 -4.16 10.35
CA ASN A 170 13.62 -3.46 9.14
C ASN A 170 13.73 -4.32 7.88
N PHE A 171 14.83 -5.04 7.70
CA PHE A 171 15.03 -5.89 6.53
C PHE A 171 13.97 -7.00 6.43
N ILE A 172 13.72 -7.70 7.54
CA ILE A 172 12.75 -8.80 7.59
C ILE A 172 11.32 -8.29 7.40
N VAL A 173 10.95 -7.20 8.08
CA VAL A 173 9.63 -6.58 7.93
C VAL A 173 9.41 -6.16 6.48
N ASN A 174 10.38 -5.49 5.84
CA ASN A 174 10.29 -5.12 4.43
C ASN A 174 10.15 -6.32 3.50
N LEU A 175 10.99 -7.34 3.69
CA LEU A 175 10.96 -8.54 2.85
C LEU A 175 9.62 -9.27 2.92
N TYR A 176 9.11 -9.49 4.13
CA TYR A 176 7.87 -10.23 4.31
C TYR A 176 6.63 -9.39 3.96
N SER A 177 6.63 -8.08 4.22
CA SER A 177 5.56 -7.20 3.76
C SER A 177 5.41 -7.23 2.24
N LYS A 178 6.51 -7.16 1.48
CA LYS A 178 6.46 -7.31 0.02
C LYS A 178 5.87 -8.65 -0.41
N LYS A 179 6.28 -9.76 0.24
CA LYS A 179 5.74 -11.10 -0.06
C LYS A 179 4.26 -11.26 0.31
N ILE A 180 3.81 -10.62 1.37
CA ILE A 180 2.40 -10.60 1.75
C ILE A 180 1.59 -9.85 0.68
N ILE A 181 2.06 -8.66 0.27
CA ILE A 181 1.42 -7.87 -0.80
C ILE A 181 1.34 -8.67 -2.11
N GLU A 182 2.45 -9.29 -2.53
CA GLU A 182 2.47 -10.14 -3.74
C GLU A 182 1.44 -11.28 -3.64
N ASN A 183 1.36 -11.98 -2.51
CA ASN A 183 0.41 -13.07 -2.31
C ASN A 183 -1.04 -12.60 -2.35
N LEU A 184 -1.36 -11.47 -1.71
CA LEU A 184 -2.69 -10.86 -1.74
C LEU A 184 -3.10 -10.48 -3.17
N GLN A 185 -2.21 -9.85 -3.92
CA GLN A 185 -2.44 -9.45 -5.30
C GLN A 185 -2.58 -10.63 -6.26
N LEU A 186 -1.88 -11.74 -6.01
CA LEU A 186 -2.03 -12.96 -6.81
C LEU A 186 -3.33 -13.69 -6.45
N ALA A 187 -3.66 -13.76 -5.17
CA ALA A 187 -4.89 -14.42 -4.71
C ALA A 187 -6.16 -13.71 -5.23
N SER A 188 -6.12 -12.39 -5.43
CA SER A 188 -7.26 -11.63 -5.97
C SER A 188 -7.54 -11.90 -7.45
N LYS A 189 -6.58 -12.47 -8.18
CA LYS A 189 -6.68 -12.72 -9.63
C LYS A 189 -7.16 -14.14 -9.98
N ILE A 190 -7.30 -15.00 -8.98
CA ILE A 190 -7.66 -16.42 -9.14
C ILE A 190 -9.06 -16.66 -8.58
#